data_838853a227fcc3b279123e70b4e024eb
#
_entry.id   838853a227fcc3b279123e70b4e024eb
#
_cell.length_a   1.000
_cell.length_b   1.000
_cell.length_c   1.000
_cell.angle_alpha   90.00
_cell.angle_beta   90.00
_cell.angle_gamma   90.00
#
_symmetry.space_group_name_H-M   'P 1'
#
loop_
_entity.id
_entity.type
_entity.pdbx_description
1 polymer ?
#
loop_
_entity_poly.entity_id
_entity_poly.type
_entity_poly.pdbx_seq_one_letter_code
_entity_poly.pdbx_strand_id
1 'polypeptide(L)'
;MAGFNRSRRKATQPNVFLEGVHTPLTEEITEIDPKVTGAIPAGLNGLYVRNGPNPVSPVNPAAHHWFVGDGMLHGVRLQDGKALWYRNRWVRSNSVSDALGEPRAPGPRHPRIDVANTNIVGHAGKIWAIVEAGGYPVEVSEDLETRAHSDFDGTLGQSFSAHPHYDPDTGEMHAICYESQQTNLLWHKVLGADGRVRRDEPIPVEHGPMVHDCMITPKYVIVMDLPVTFSMSAIISGMSFPYRWNENHKARIGLLPREGSADDIIWCDVDPCYIFHPANAYETEDGKVVMDACVYDHMFAPDNTGPDGVPKFESLTIDPATRTVSRRVIDDRAHEFPRYDERLTGKPYRYVYTTAVAADGFLTETRIFKHDLTNGSCEVRDFGSGRVPGEFIFIPASETASEDEGWLMGYVVDTNAGLSELVILDAANFTAPAVATVHIPQRIPQGFHGNFIPVG
;
A
#
# COMPACT_ATOMS: atom_id res chain seq x y z
N MET A 1 43.42 -35.69 -14.51
CA MET A 1 42.80 -34.52 -15.19
C MET A 1 41.32 -34.68 -15.12
N ALA A 2 40.67 -34.03 -14.16
CA ALA A 2 39.24 -34.06 -13.99
C ALA A 2 38.66 -32.81 -14.62
N GLY A 3 37.89 -33.00 -15.69
CA GLY A 3 37.25 -31.89 -16.41
C GLY A 3 36.15 -31.25 -15.58
N PHE A 4 36.27 -29.98 -15.28
CA PHE A 4 35.20 -29.14 -14.75
C PHE A 4 34.11 -28.98 -15.79
N ASN A 5 33.02 -29.65 -15.56
CA ASN A 5 31.78 -29.52 -16.35
C ASN A 5 31.15 -28.15 -15.98
N ARG A 6 31.37 -27.15 -16.83
CA ARG A 6 30.66 -25.87 -16.73
C ARG A 6 29.16 -26.17 -17.00
N SER A 7 28.37 -26.19 -15.95
CA SER A 7 26.92 -26.20 -16.06
C SER A 7 26.48 -25.03 -16.93
N ARG A 8 25.83 -25.33 -18.06
CA ARG A 8 25.14 -24.35 -18.91
C ARG A 8 24.19 -23.57 -18.01
N ARG A 9 24.43 -22.24 -17.89
CA ARG A 9 23.45 -21.33 -17.30
C ARG A 9 22.11 -21.59 -17.99
N LYS A 10 21.10 -22.00 -17.23
CA LYS A 10 19.70 -21.97 -17.69
C LYS A 10 19.46 -20.55 -18.19
N ALA A 11 18.91 -20.40 -19.38
CA ALA A 11 18.39 -19.13 -19.85
C ALA A 11 17.47 -18.61 -18.76
N THR A 12 17.72 -17.38 -18.28
CA THR A 12 16.90 -16.76 -17.25
C THR A 12 15.46 -16.70 -17.77
N GLN A 13 14.53 -17.34 -17.06
CA GLN A 13 13.11 -17.16 -17.35
C GLN A 13 12.78 -15.67 -17.22
N PRO A 14 11.89 -15.15 -18.08
CA PRO A 14 11.42 -13.77 -17.97
C PRO A 14 10.90 -13.51 -16.55
N ASN A 15 11.18 -12.34 -15.99
CA ASN A 15 10.67 -11.96 -14.68
C ASN A 15 9.37 -11.17 -14.88
N VAL A 16 8.26 -11.71 -14.38
CA VAL A 16 6.92 -11.13 -14.52
C VAL A 16 6.81 -9.69 -13.99
N PHE A 17 7.66 -9.32 -13.03
CA PHE A 17 7.72 -7.96 -12.48
C PHE A 17 8.52 -6.97 -13.34
N LEU A 18 8.98 -7.38 -14.51
CA LEU A 18 9.68 -6.56 -15.50
C LEU A 18 8.99 -6.56 -16.87
N GLU A 19 7.82 -7.20 -16.96
CA GLU A 19 7.10 -7.40 -18.22
C GLU A 19 5.62 -6.98 -18.12
N GLY A 20 4.97 -6.82 -19.26
CA GLY A 20 3.55 -6.52 -19.35
C GLY A 20 3.18 -5.23 -18.61
N VAL A 21 2.22 -5.31 -17.70
CA VAL A 21 1.77 -4.17 -16.88
C VAL A 21 2.82 -3.67 -15.89
N HIS A 22 3.86 -4.45 -15.61
CA HIS A 22 4.95 -4.10 -14.71
C HIS A 22 6.20 -3.56 -15.42
N THR A 23 6.24 -3.54 -16.78
CA THR A 23 7.42 -3.05 -17.49
C THR A 23 7.81 -1.65 -17.04
N PRO A 24 9.06 -1.43 -16.54
CA PRO A 24 9.47 -0.12 -16.05
C PRO A 24 9.43 0.97 -17.12
N LEU A 25 9.16 2.20 -16.72
CA LEU A 25 9.37 3.41 -17.53
C LEU A 25 10.85 3.82 -17.47
N THR A 26 11.31 4.48 -18.53
CA THR A 26 12.70 4.91 -18.70
C THR A 26 12.88 6.42 -18.63
N GLU A 27 11.79 7.18 -18.51
CA GLU A 27 11.83 8.65 -18.53
C GLU A 27 10.76 9.28 -17.64
N GLU A 28 11.02 10.49 -17.23
CA GLU A 28 10.08 11.39 -16.57
C GLU A 28 9.44 12.29 -17.62
N ILE A 29 8.11 12.41 -17.57
CA ILE A 29 7.37 13.31 -18.45
C ILE A 29 6.52 14.28 -17.66
N THR A 30 6.09 15.34 -18.35
CA THR A 30 5.05 16.26 -17.91
C THR A 30 4.13 16.50 -19.09
N GLU A 31 2.85 16.17 -18.93
CA GLU A 31 1.80 16.49 -19.87
C GLU A 31 0.95 17.62 -19.28
N ILE A 32 0.89 18.75 -19.96
CA ILE A 32 0.08 19.91 -19.58
C ILE A 32 -1.28 19.82 -20.25
N ASP A 33 -2.35 20.16 -19.52
CA ASP A 33 -3.73 20.10 -19.97
C ASP A 33 -4.09 18.76 -20.64
N PRO A 34 -3.87 17.61 -19.95
CA PRO A 34 -4.18 16.30 -20.51
C PRO A 34 -5.65 16.23 -20.93
N LYS A 35 -5.92 15.53 -22.03
CA LYS A 35 -7.28 15.36 -22.54
C LYS A 35 -8.19 14.76 -21.49
N VAL A 36 -9.39 15.32 -21.33
CA VAL A 36 -10.45 14.84 -20.42
C VAL A 36 -11.68 14.45 -21.22
N THR A 37 -12.27 13.30 -20.87
CA THR A 37 -13.61 12.89 -21.31
C THR A 37 -14.53 12.97 -20.10
N GLY A 38 -15.76 13.48 -20.28
CA GLY A 38 -16.69 13.75 -19.17
C GLY A 38 -16.41 15.11 -18.52
N ALA A 39 -16.81 15.27 -17.26
CA ALA A 39 -16.66 16.51 -16.50
C ALA A 39 -16.07 16.22 -15.11
N ILE A 40 -14.87 16.71 -14.84
CA ILE A 40 -14.26 16.60 -13.51
C ILE A 40 -15.09 17.39 -12.50
N PRO A 41 -15.52 16.80 -11.39
CA PRO A 41 -16.25 17.52 -10.34
C PRO A 41 -15.45 18.71 -9.80
N ALA A 42 -16.09 19.90 -9.76
CA ALA A 42 -15.43 21.12 -9.34
C ALA A 42 -14.92 21.10 -7.87
N GLY A 43 -15.48 20.22 -7.04
CA GLY A 43 -15.01 20.01 -5.65
C GLY A 43 -13.69 19.24 -5.54
N LEU A 44 -13.22 18.58 -6.61
CA LEU A 44 -11.95 17.87 -6.62
C LEU A 44 -10.79 18.84 -6.88
N ASN A 45 -10.34 19.53 -5.82
CA ASN A 45 -9.20 20.44 -5.86
C ASN A 45 -8.04 19.82 -5.08
N GLY A 46 -7.04 19.28 -5.79
CA GLY A 46 -5.95 18.57 -5.15
C GLY A 46 -5.06 17.83 -6.13
N LEU A 47 -4.24 16.99 -5.58
CA LEU A 47 -3.30 16.13 -6.29
C LEU A 47 -3.69 14.66 -6.05
N TYR A 48 -4.15 13.97 -7.10
CA TYR A 48 -4.14 12.51 -7.08
C TYR A 48 -2.74 12.02 -7.40
N VAL A 49 -2.15 11.23 -6.52
CA VAL A 49 -0.81 10.71 -6.73
C VAL A 49 -0.72 9.26 -6.24
N ARG A 50 -0.01 8.42 -7.00
CA ARG A 50 0.29 7.04 -6.65
C ARG A 50 1.79 6.80 -6.69
N ASN A 51 2.31 6.04 -5.73
CA ASN A 51 3.68 5.53 -5.70
C ASN A 51 3.74 4.08 -6.20
N GLY A 52 4.90 3.68 -6.67
CA GLY A 52 5.14 2.31 -7.09
C GLY A 52 6.59 2.08 -7.51
N PRO A 53 7.00 0.81 -7.61
CA PRO A 53 8.36 0.46 -8.00
C PRO A 53 8.58 0.70 -9.49
N ASN A 54 9.67 1.35 -9.82
CA ASN A 54 10.13 1.55 -11.20
C ASN A 54 11.64 1.62 -11.22
N PRO A 55 12.37 0.52 -11.40
CA PRO A 55 13.83 0.53 -11.47
C PRO A 55 14.35 1.56 -12.46
N VAL A 56 15.21 2.48 -12.00
CA VAL A 56 15.82 3.52 -12.86
C VAL A 56 16.93 2.96 -13.74
N SER A 57 17.51 1.84 -13.34
CA SER A 57 18.60 1.14 -14.03
C SER A 57 18.24 -0.33 -14.25
N PRO A 58 18.87 -1.00 -15.25
CA PRO A 58 18.67 -2.43 -15.46
C PRO A 58 18.98 -3.24 -14.19
N VAL A 59 18.06 -4.12 -13.82
CA VAL A 59 18.18 -5.02 -12.67
C VAL A 59 18.48 -6.44 -13.11
N ASN A 60 18.99 -7.28 -12.18
CA ASN A 60 19.16 -8.71 -12.44
C ASN A 60 17.79 -9.43 -12.39
N PRO A 61 17.24 -9.89 -13.53
CA PRO A 61 15.90 -10.49 -13.53
C PRO A 61 15.77 -11.73 -12.62
N ALA A 62 16.86 -12.47 -12.43
CA ALA A 62 16.83 -13.69 -11.61
C ALA A 62 16.71 -13.42 -10.10
N ALA A 63 16.96 -12.17 -9.66
CA ALA A 63 16.90 -11.79 -8.26
C ALA A 63 15.87 -10.70 -7.97
N HIS A 64 15.30 -10.08 -9.02
CA HIS A 64 14.39 -8.96 -8.85
C HIS A 64 13.02 -9.42 -8.32
N HIS A 65 12.51 -8.69 -7.36
CA HIS A 65 11.15 -8.80 -6.84
C HIS A 65 10.45 -7.44 -6.97
N TRP A 66 9.14 -7.43 -7.19
CA TRP A 66 8.34 -6.22 -7.40
C TRP A 66 8.53 -5.18 -6.28
N PHE A 67 8.64 -5.63 -5.03
CA PHE A 67 8.73 -4.76 -3.86
C PHE A 67 10.06 -3.96 -3.74
N VAL A 68 11.10 -4.32 -4.50
CA VAL A 68 12.45 -3.74 -4.36
C VAL A 68 12.90 -2.83 -5.52
N GLY A 69 11.97 -2.26 -6.25
CA GLY A 69 12.27 -1.25 -7.28
C GLY A 69 12.44 0.16 -6.70
N ASP A 70 13.07 1.08 -7.47
CA ASP A 70 13.09 2.51 -7.11
C ASP A 70 11.68 3.08 -7.13
N GLY A 71 11.38 4.04 -6.25
CA GLY A 71 10.06 4.67 -6.20
C GLY A 71 9.83 5.62 -7.36
N MET A 72 8.67 5.51 -8.02
CA MET A 72 8.21 6.48 -9.02
C MET A 72 6.78 6.93 -8.69
N LEU A 73 6.63 8.23 -8.58
CA LEU A 73 5.34 8.89 -8.37
C LEU A 73 4.68 9.16 -9.73
N HIS A 74 3.36 8.95 -9.77
CA HIS A 74 2.51 9.31 -10.89
C HIS A 74 1.39 10.17 -10.36
N GLY A 75 1.31 11.43 -10.76
CA GLY A 75 0.32 12.36 -10.24
C GLY A 75 -0.43 13.15 -11.31
N VAL A 76 -1.68 13.48 -10.98
CA VAL A 76 -2.53 14.38 -11.75
C VAL A 76 -3.02 15.50 -10.84
N ARG A 77 -2.74 16.74 -11.21
CA ARG A 77 -3.25 17.92 -10.51
C ARG A 77 -4.64 18.26 -11.03
N LEU A 78 -5.62 18.25 -10.14
CA LEU A 78 -6.99 18.66 -10.42
C LEU A 78 -7.30 20.00 -9.76
N GLN A 79 -7.94 20.90 -10.49
CA GLN A 79 -8.38 22.20 -9.98
C GLN A 79 -9.52 22.78 -10.81
N ASP A 80 -10.56 23.28 -10.16
CA ASP A 80 -11.69 23.99 -10.77
C ASP A 80 -12.30 23.23 -11.98
N GLY A 81 -12.47 21.90 -11.81
CA GLY A 81 -13.03 21.03 -12.84
C GLY A 81 -12.08 20.73 -14.02
N LYS A 82 -10.78 20.95 -13.87
CA LYS A 82 -9.76 20.70 -14.89
C LYS A 82 -8.66 19.79 -14.38
N ALA A 83 -8.04 19.03 -15.27
CA ALA A 83 -6.75 18.40 -15.06
C ALA A 83 -5.66 19.35 -15.59
N LEU A 84 -4.88 19.94 -14.69
CA LEU A 84 -3.87 20.94 -15.07
C LEU A 84 -2.62 20.29 -15.67
N TRP A 85 -2.22 19.16 -15.11
CA TRP A 85 -1.10 18.38 -15.62
C TRP A 85 -1.15 16.93 -15.13
N TYR A 86 -0.46 16.06 -15.87
CA TYR A 86 0.04 14.76 -15.41
C TYR A 86 1.56 14.81 -15.34
N ARG A 87 2.15 14.19 -14.29
CA ARG A 87 3.60 14.03 -14.15
C ARG A 87 3.94 12.67 -13.57
N ASN A 88 5.09 12.13 -13.99
CA ASN A 88 5.76 11.07 -13.27
C ASN A 88 7.17 11.53 -12.88
N ARG A 89 7.60 11.18 -11.64
CA ARG A 89 8.91 11.52 -11.10
C ARG A 89 9.43 10.38 -10.25
N TRP A 90 10.69 10.03 -10.45
CA TRP A 90 11.34 9.17 -9.47
C TRP A 90 11.51 9.89 -8.15
N VAL A 91 11.31 9.16 -7.05
CA VAL A 91 11.75 9.60 -5.73
C VAL A 91 13.27 9.51 -5.68
N ARG A 92 13.95 10.62 -5.42
CA ARG A 92 15.41 10.74 -5.50
C ARG A 92 16.10 10.01 -4.35
N SER A 93 16.22 8.67 -4.44
CA SER A 93 17.23 7.91 -3.70
C SER A 93 18.64 8.25 -4.20
N ASN A 94 19.68 7.76 -3.51
CA ASN A 94 21.06 7.93 -4.00
C ASN A 94 21.27 7.25 -5.36
N SER A 95 20.72 6.03 -5.54
CA SER A 95 20.81 5.29 -6.80
C SER A 95 20.13 6.01 -7.96
N VAL A 96 18.96 6.59 -7.72
CA VAL A 96 18.24 7.38 -8.72
C VAL A 96 19.01 8.65 -9.08
N SER A 97 19.47 9.42 -8.09
CA SER A 97 20.23 10.64 -8.34
C SER A 97 21.52 10.35 -9.13
N ASP A 98 22.23 9.30 -8.76
CA ASP A 98 23.48 8.88 -9.45
C ASP A 98 23.18 8.44 -10.91
N ALA A 99 22.09 7.68 -11.14
CA ALA A 99 21.69 7.23 -12.47
C ALA A 99 21.26 8.38 -13.40
N LEU A 100 20.61 9.40 -12.85
CA LEU A 100 20.18 10.59 -13.59
C LEU A 100 21.29 11.65 -13.71
N GLY A 101 22.42 11.48 -13.03
CA GLY A 101 23.51 12.47 -13.01
C GLY A 101 23.14 13.76 -12.26
N GLU A 102 22.26 13.67 -11.29
CA GLU A 102 21.76 14.77 -10.48
C GLU A 102 22.40 14.82 -9.09
N PRO A 103 22.43 15.97 -8.42
CA PRO A 103 22.84 16.05 -7.01
C PRO A 103 21.89 15.19 -6.15
N ARG A 104 22.48 14.48 -5.18
CA ARG A 104 21.69 13.70 -4.23
C ARG A 104 20.81 14.62 -3.37
N ALA A 105 19.56 14.24 -3.18
CA ALA A 105 18.64 15.00 -2.34
C ALA A 105 19.19 15.12 -0.92
N PRO A 106 18.95 16.23 -0.20
CA PRO A 106 19.45 16.43 1.16
C PRO A 106 18.66 15.59 2.20
N GLY A 107 19.06 15.69 3.46
CA GLY A 107 18.38 15.11 4.61
C GLY A 107 18.94 13.78 5.09
N PRO A 108 18.53 13.35 6.29
CA PRO A 108 18.98 12.12 6.90
C PRO A 108 18.39 10.90 6.17
N ARG A 109 19.16 9.83 6.09
CA ARG A 109 18.78 8.57 5.46
C ARG A 109 19.03 7.41 6.39
N HIS A 110 18.21 6.39 6.28
CA HIS A 110 18.56 5.11 6.86
C HIS A 110 19.86 4.59 6.23
N PRO A 111 20.80 4.00 7.03
CA PRO A 111 22.15 3.65 6.53
C PRO A 111 22.20 2.69 5.35
N ARG A 112 21.14 1.93 5.11
CA ARG A 112 21.11 0.85 4.09
C ARG A 112 20.00 0.97 3.06
N ILE A 113 18.89 1.64 3.38
CA ILE A 113 17.71 1.75 2.52
C ILE A 113 17.33 3.22 2.43
N ASP A 114 17.36 3.79 1.24
CA ASP A 114 16.93 5.15 0.97
C ASP A 114 15.88 5.24 -0.16
N VAL A 115 15.31 4.09 -0.52
CA VAL A 115 14.18 3.99 -1.44
C VAL A 115 12.88 4.29 -0.69
N ALA A 116 11.92 4.97 -1.36
CA ALA A 116 10.56 5.15 -0.87
C ALA A 116 9.60 4.91 -2.05
N ASN A 117 9.06 3.70 -2.16
CA ASN A 117 8.38 3.21 -3.35
C ASN A 117 6.96 2.68 -3.11
N THR A 118 6.43 2.76 -1.88
CA THR A 118 5.22 2.01 -1.56
C THR A 118 3.98 2.91 -1.49
N ASN A 119 4.02 4.01 -0.76
CA ASN A 119 2.85 4.86 -0.58
C ASN A 119 3.23 6.35 -0.66
N ILE A 120 2.21 7.21 -0.71
CA ILE A 120 2.35 8.66 -0.72
C ILE A 120 1.21 9.26 0.09
N VAL A 121 1.51 10.01 1.14
CA VAL A 121 0.51 10.54 2.07
C VAL A 121 0.71 12.03 2.33
N GLY A 122 -0.38 12.75 2.58
CA GLY A 122 -0.36 14.12 3.07
C GLY A 122 -0.43 14.14 4.59
N HIS A 123 0.49 14.84 5.27
CA HIS A 123 0.42 15.01 6.72
C HIS A 123 1.17 16.27 7.16
N ALA A 124 0.61 16.99 8.13
CA ALA A 124 1.20 18.22 8.68
C ALA A 124 1.60 19.26 7.61
N GLY A 125 0.77 19.43 6.58
CA GLY A 125 1.01 20.36 5.47
C GLY A 125 2.13 19.96 4.50
N LYS A 126 2.60 18.71 4.55
CA LYS A 126 3.64 18.15 3.70
C LYS A 126 3.15 16.88 2.98
N ILE A 127 3.84 16.52 1.92
CA ILE A 127 3.60 15.30 1.14
C ILE A 127 4.79 14.37 1.35
N TRP A 128 4.51 13.11 1.72
CA TRP A 128 5.51 12.12 2.09
C TRP A 128 5.43 10.88 1.20
N ALA A 129 6.48 10.60 0.45
CA ALA A 129 6.70 9.27 -0.11
C ALA A 129 7.27 8.37 0.99
N ILE A 130 6.67 7.21 1.20
CA ILE A 130 6.99 6.31 2.32
C ILE A 130 7.17 4.87 1.87
N VAL A 131 7.87 4.11 2.71
CA VAL A 131 8.18 2.69 2.53
C VAL A 131 8.30 2.04 3.91
N GLU A 132 8.21 0.72 3.95
CA GLU A 132 8.43 -0.10 5.15
C GLU A 132 9.85 -0.68 5.24
N ALA A 133 10.12 -1.46 6.28
CA ALA A 133 11.30 -2.33 6.46
C ALA A 133 12.67 -1.63 6.54
N GLY A 134 12.72 -0.32 6.82
CA GLY A 134 13.96 0.39 7.06
C GLY A 134 14.12 1.74 6.33
N GLY A 135 13.25 2.07 5.37
CA GLY A 135 13.32 3.35 4.68
C GLY A 135 12.85 4.52 5.53
N TYR A 136 13.48 5.69 5.35
CA TYR A 136 12.98 6.95 5.89
C TYR A 136 12.01 7.60 4.93
N PRO A 137 11.00 8.36 5.42
CA PRO A 137 10.12 9.15 4.58
C PRO A 137 10.87 10.16 3.73
N VAL A 138 10.32 10.45 2.55
CA VAL A 138 10.87 11.44 1.63
C VAL A 138 9.84 12.53 1.38
N GLU A 139 10.16 13.76 1.74
CA GLU A 139 9.33 14.92 1.46
C GLU A 139 9.35 15.23 -0.03
N VAL A 140 8.18 15.38 -0.64
CA VAL A 140 8.03 15.79 -2.04
C VAL A 140 7.17 17.05 -2.13
N SER A 141 7.36 17.82 -3.21
CA SER A 141 6.55 19.00 -3.47
C SER A 141 5.22 18.63 -4.14
N GLU A 142 4.31 19.60 -4.22
CA GLU A 142 3.07 19.49 -5.01
C GLU A 142 3.34 19.23 -6.51
N ASP A 143 4.54 19.53 -6.98
CA ASP A 143 5.01 19.27 -8.35
C ASP A 143 5.68 17.89 -8.48
N LEU A 144 5.64 17.04 -7.45
CA LEU A 144 6.28 15.72 -7.31
C LEU A 144 7.81 15.75 -7.24
N GLU A 145 8.44 16.91 -7.08
CA GLU A 145 9.89 16.98 -6.95
C GLU A 145 10.33 16.59 -5.52
N THR A 146 11.34 15.73 -5.41
CA THR A 146 11.93 15.35 -4.12
C THR A 146 12.54 16.56 -3.43
N ARG A 147 12.13 16.84 -2.20
CA ARG A 147 12.64 17.93 -1.37
C ARG A 147 13.81 17.47 -0.51
N ALA A 148 13.55 16.50 0.35
CA ALA A 148 14.52 15.96 1.29
C ALA A 148 14.09 14.60 1.82
N HIS A 149 15.04 13.76 2.21
CA HIS A 149 14.77 12.66 3.13
C HIS A 149 14.58 13.19 4.54
N SER A 150 13.78 12.51 5.37
CA SER A 150 13.41 13.04 6.68
C SER A 150 13.38 11.96 7.75
N ASP A 151 13.86 12.35 8.93
CA ASP A 151 13.66 11.62 10.19
C ASP A 151 12.62 12.31 11.08
N PHE A 152 11.68 13.07 10.47
CA PHE A 152 10.68 13.87 11.16
C PHE A 152 11.33 14.79 12.21
N ASP A 153 12.28 15.62 11.77
CA ASP A 153 13.06 16.57 12.59
C ASP A 153 13.82 15.90 13.74
N GLY A 154 14.43 14.74 13.48
CA GLY A 154 15.24 14.01 14.45
C GLY A 154 14.43 13.21 15.48
N THR A 155 13.13 13.01 15.24
CA THR A 155 12.27 12.24 16.15
C THR A 155 12.02 10.81 15.74
N LEU A 156 12.33 10.43 14.50
CA LEU A 156 12.24 9.06 13.99
C LEU A 156 13.54 8.30 14.30
N GLY A 157 13.48 7.33 15.22
CA GLY A 157 14.66 6.56 15.64
C GLY A 157 15.08 5.45 14.67
N GLN A 158 14.11 4.72 14.11
CA GLN A 158 14.30 3.60 13.18
C GLN A 158 13.50 3.85 11.91
N SER A 159 13.08 2.78 11.24
CA SER A 159 12.21 2.85 10.05
C SER A 159 10.85 3.47 10.33
N PHE A 160 10.17 3.85 9.26
CA PHE A 160 8.75 4.19 9.26
C PHE A 160 7.95 3.05 8.60
N SER A 161 6.66 3.27 8.37
CA SER A 161 5.74 2.33 7.71
C SER A 161 5.33 2.84 6.34
N ALA A 162 4.90 1.94 5.48
CA ALA A 162 4.17 2.28 4.26
C ALA A 162 2.67 2.52 4.50
N HIS A 163 2.14 2.08 5.65
CA HIS A 163 0.72 2.11 5.99
C HIS A 163 0.46 2.79 7.34
N PRO A 164 0.72 4.10 7.47
CA PRO A 164 0.25 4.84 8.63
C PRO A 164 -1.26 5.12 8.47
N HIS A 165 -2.04 4.84 9.52
CA HIS A 165 -3.47 5.14 9.55
C HIS A 165 -3.72 6.48 10.23
N TYR A 166 -4.42 7.35 9.51
CA TYR A 166 -4.82 8.66 10.02
C TYR A 166 -6.03 8.51 10.95
N ASP A 167 -5.93 9.12 12.12
CA ASP A 167 -7.03 9.23 13.06
C ASP A 167 -7.72 10.59 12.85
N PRO A 168 -8.95 10.60 12.32
CA PRO A 168 -9.65 11.86 12.04
C PRO A 168 -10.05 12.63 13.30
N ASP A 169 -10.09 11.97 14.47
CA ASP A 169 -10.48 12.63 15.73
C ASP A 169 -9.30 13.33 16.41
N THR A 170 -8.05 12.86 16.20
CA THR A 170 -6.85 13.45 16.81
C THR A 170 -5.94 14.15 15.82
N GLY A 171 -6.06 13.87 14.53
CA GLY A 171 -5.14 14.38 13.50
C GLY A 171 -3.78 13.67 13.50
N GLU A 172 -3.63 12.57 14.20
CA GLU A 172 -2.41 11.77 14.30
C GLU A 172 -2.38 10.64 13.28
N MET A 173 -1.18 10.15 12.97
CA MET A 173 -1.00 8.90 12.22
C MET A 173 -0.39 7.83 13.11
N HIS A 174 -0.99 6.66 13.13
CA HIS A 174 -0.50 5.48 13.84
C HIS A 174 0.04 4.46 12.86
N ALA A 175 1.17 3.84 13.18
CA ALA A 175 1.80 2.85 12.34
C ALA A 175 2.46 1.75 13.18
N ILE A 176 2.46 0.51 12.67
CA ILE A 176 3.37 -0.53 13.13
C ILE A 176 4.54 -0.58 12.17
N CYS A 177 5.73 -0.45 12.71
CA CYS A 177 6.98 -0.41 11.95
C CYS A 177 7.83 -1.62 12.27
N TYR A 178 8.60 -2.09 11.30
CA TYR A 178 9.57 -3.17 11.47
C TYR A 178 10.85 -2.88 10.68
N GLU A 179 11.92 -3.57 11.03
CA GLU A 179 13.19 -3.50 10.31
C GLU A 179 13.68 -4.88 9.91
N SER A 180 14.16 -5.02 8.69
CA SER A 180 14.72 -6.27 8.17
C SER A 180 15.98 -6.74 8.91
N GLN A 181 16.61 -5.88 9.69
CA GLN A 181 17.85 -6.18 10.42
C GLN A 181 17.64 -6.37 11.91
N GLN A 182 16.45 -6.05 12.43
CA GLN A 182 16.12 -6.19 13.83
C GLN A 182 14.90 -7.09 13.99
N THR A 183 15.15 -8.40 13.88
CA THR A 183 14.12 -9.43 13.73
C THR A 183 13.39 -9.82 15.03
N ASN A 184 13.62 -9.11 16.12
CA ASN A 184 13.02 -9.38 17.43
C ASN A 184 12.17 -8.22 17.95
N LEU A 185 11.97 -7.17 17.16
CA LEU A 185 11.19 -6.00 17.54
C LEU A 185 10.31 -5.49 16.38
N LEU A 186 9.13 -5.05 16.74
CA LEU A 186 8.29 -4.11 16.02
C LEU A 186 8.21 -2.81 16.82
N TRP A 187 7.68 -1.75 16.22
CA TRP A 187 7.45 -0.48 16.93
C TRP A 187 6.07 0.05 16.59
N HIS A 188 5.29 0.40 17.61
CA HIS A 188 4.15 1.27 17.42
C HIS A 188 4.63 2.72 17.44
N LYS A 189 4.52 3.39 16.31
CA LYS A 189 4.87 4.80 16.17
C LYS A 189 3.61 5.64 15.99
N VAL A 190 3.64 6.82 16.61
CA VAL A 190 2.60 7.84 16.43
C VAL A 190 3.25 9.11 15.93
N LEU A 191 2.88 9.50 14.72
CA LEU A 191 3.23 10.78 14.14
C LEU A 191 2.15 11.80 14.53
N GLY A 192 2.52 12.77 15.35
CA GLY A 192 1.61 13.82 15.83
C GLY A 192 1.12 14.72 14.69
N ALA A 193 0.04 15.45 14.93
CA ALA A 193 -0.50 16.45 14.00
C ALA A 193 0.51 17.56 13.63
N ASP A 194 1.56 17.71 14.42
CA ASP A 194 2.70 18.61 14.16
C ASP A 194 3.78 18.03 13.25
N GLY A 195 3.62 16.78 12.81
CA GLY A 195 4.58 16.09 11.93
C GLY A 195 5.81 15.54 12.65
N ARG A 196 5.77 15.38 13.98
CA ARG A 196 6.86 14.79 14.78
C ARG A 196 6.41 13.46 15.40
N VAL A 197 7.32 12.52 15.53
CA VAL A 197 7.05 11.26 16.23
C VAL A 197 6.97 11.56 17.74
N ARG A 198 5.78 11.40 18.32
CA ARG A 198 5.54 11.61 19.76
C ARG A 198 5.60 10.30 20.55
N ARG A 199 5.48 9.17 19.89
CA ARG A 199 5.50 7.84 20.49
C ARG A 199 6.29 6.88 19.62
N ASP A 200 7.11 6.06 20.27
CA ASP A 200 7.94 5.02 19.65
C ASP A 200 8.04 3.84 20.63
N GLU A 201 6.98 3.00 20.67
CA GLU A 201 6.86 1.89 21.62
C GLU A 201 7.38 0.60 21.03
N PRO A 202 8.45 0.00 21.56
CA PRO A 202 8.97 -1.27 21.08
C PRO A 202 8.08 -2.45 21.50
N ILE A 203 7.80 -3.35 20.56
CA ILE A 203 7.00 -4.55 20.76
C ILE A 203 7.87 -5.78 20.49
N PRO A 204 8.19 -6.60 21.50
CA PRO A 204 8.96 -7.82 21.30
C PRO A 204 8.20 -8.87 20.49
N VAL A 205 8.87 -9.40 19.46
CA VAL A 205 8.37 -10.46 18.57
C VAL A 205 9.46 -11.49 18.31
N GLU A 206 9.09 -12.60 17.68
CA GLU A 206 10.03 -13.65 17.29
C GLU A 206 10.13 -13.74 15.76
N HIS A 207 11.25 -14.24 15.24
CA HIS A 207 11.48 -14.58 13.84
C HIS A 207 11.42 -13.40 12.84
N GLY A 208 11.22 -12.15 13.28
CA GLY A 208 11.12 -10.97 12.40
C GLY A 208 9.94 -11.03 11.43
N PRO A 209 8.71 -10.94 11.95
CA PRO A 209 7.53 -10.94 11.09
C PRO A 209 7.52 -9.71 10.19
N MET A 210 7.07 -9.91 8.95
CA MET A 210 6.74 -8.84 8.02
C MET A 210 5.36 -8.29 8.39
N VAL A 211 5.32 -7.21 9.14
CA VAL A 211 4.06 -6.54 9.52
C VAL A 211 3.85 -5.38 8.54
N HIS A 212 3.22 -5.72 7.41
CA HIS A 212 3.05 -4.80 6.29
C HIS A 212 2.16 -3.61 6.63
N ASP A 213 1.06 -3.88 7.35
CA ASP A 213 0.03 -2.90 7.71
C ASP A 213 -0.42 -3.12 9.16
N CYS A 214 -1.25 -2.24 9.66
CA CYS A 214 -1.94 -2.33 10.94
C CYS A 214 -3.36 -1.78 10.80
N MET A 215 -4.10 -1.69 11.89
CA MET A 215 -5.37 -0.95 11.93
C MET A 215 -5.52 -0.28 13.28
N ILE A 216 -6.37 0.73 13.35
CA ILE A 216 -6.66 1.42 14.61
C ILE A 216 -8.15 1.40 14.94
N THR A 217 -8.45 1.40 16.23
CA THR A 217 -9.77 1.69 16.79
C THR A 217 -9.63 2.81 17.83
N PRO A 218 -10.70 3.35 18.40
CA PRO A 218 -10.58 4.35 19.46
C PRO A 218 -9.70 3.91 20.63
N LYS A 219 -9.63 2.61 20.96
CA LYS A 219 -8.85 2.10 22.09
C LYS A 219 -7.54 1.44 21.70
N TYR A 220 -7.47 0.80 20.52
CA TYR A 220 -6.39 -0.11 20.18
C TYR A 220 -5.68 0.26 18.87
N VAL A 221 -4.41 -0.13 18.80
CA VAL A 221 -3.71 -0.41 17.54
C VAL A 221 -3.65 -1.91 17.36
N ILE A 222 -4.02 -2.41 16.19
CA ILE A 222 -4.09 -3.82 15.87
C ILE A 222 -2.76 -4.24 15.25
N VAL A 223 -2.06 -5.16 15.91
CA VAL A 223 -0.74 -5.68 15.49
C VAL A 223 -0.93 -7.07 14.89
N MET A 224 -0.58 -7.23 13.63
CA MET A 224 -0.73 -8.49 12.89
C MET A 224 0.60 -9.25 12.88
N ASP A 225 0.86 -10.08 13.89
CA ASP A 225 2.06 -10.93 14.02
C ASP A 225 1.80 -12.28 13.35
N LEU A 226 2.04 -12.33 12.04
CA LEU A 226 1.62 -13.39 11.12
C LEU A 226 2.83 -14.15 10.53
N PRO A 227 2.65 -15.39 9.99
CA PRO A 227 3.75 -16.32 9.70
C PRO A 227 4.55 -16.04 8.42
N VAL A 228 4.61 -14.81 7.93
CA VAL A 228 5.61 -14.39 6.95
C VAL A 228 6.75 -13.72 7.69
N THR A 229 7.89 -14.36 7.75
CA THR A 229 9.02 -13.93 8.59
C THR A 229 10.32 -13.79 7.81
N PHE A 230 11.29 -13.10 8.39
CA PHE A 230 12.61 -12.92 7.82
C PHE A 230 13.34 -14.26 7.62
N SER A 231 13.90 -14.46 6.42
CA SER A 231 14.57 -15.70 6.02
C SER A 231 16.03 -15.45 5.65
N MET A 232 16.95 -15.84 6.53
CA MET A 232 18.38 -15.79 6.25
C MET A 232 18.76 -16.71 5.06
N SER A 233 18.06 -17.83 4.88
CA SER A 233 18.31 -18.74 3.75
C SER A 233 17.95 -18.09 2.41
N ALA A 234 16.92 -17.24 2.35
CA ALA A 234 16.60 -16.48 1.16
C ALA A 234 17.72 -15.49 0.78
N ILE A 235 18.28 -14.79 1.77
CA ILE A 235 19.45 -13.90 1.54
C ILE A 235 20.66 -14.69 1.02
N ILE A 236 20.99 -15.81 1.65
CA ILE A 236 22.14 -16.64 1.25
C ILE A 236 21.96 -17.17 -0.19
N SER A 237 20.74 -17.43 -0.61
CA SER A 237 20.42 -17.84 -1.99
C SER A 237 20.40 -16.69 -3.00
N GLY A 238 20.65 -15.45 -2.57
CA GLY A 238 20.75 -14.27 -3.43
C GLY A 238 19.42 -13.62 -3.78
N MET A 239 18.36 -13.90 -3.02
CA MET A 239 17.06 -13.26 -3.21
C MET A 239 17.08 -11.82 -2.70
N SER A 240 16.47 -10.91 -3.46
CA SER A 240 16.36 -9.50 -3.06
C SER A 240 15.25 -9.25 -2.02
N PHE A 241 14.26 -10.15 -1.94
CA PHE A 241 13.16 -10.10 -0.98
C PHE A 241 13.27 -11.27 0.02
N PRO A 242 13.63 -11.02 1.30
CA PRO A 242 14.04 -12.06 2.24
C PRO A 242 12.92 -12.57 3.16
N TYR A 243 11.67 -12.40 2.81
CA TYR A 243 10.54 -12.86 3.64
C TYR A 243 9.93 -14.12 3.08
N ARG A 244 9.61 -15.08 3.97
CA ARG A 244 9.06 -16.39 3.62
C ARG A 244 8.08 -16.86 4.67
N TRP A 245 7.15 -17.71 4.24
CA TRP A 245 6.27 -18.44 5.14
C TRP A 245 7.07 -19.29 6.11
N ASN A 246 6.71 -19.23 7.41
CA ASN A 246 7.37 -19.92 8.50
C ASN A 246 6.35 -20.72 9.32
N GLU A 247 6.27 -22.02 9.08
CA GLU A 247 5.36 -22.93 9.76
C GLU A 247 5.58 -22.99 11.30
N ASN A 248 6.74 -22.53 11.79
CA ASN A 248 7.06 -22.51 13.21
C ASN A 248 6.70 -21.18 13.88
N HIS A 249 6.22 -20.20 13.13
CA HIS A 249 5.80 -18.91 13.67
C HIS A 249 4.31 -18.96 14.03
N LYS A 250 3.99 -18.67 15.30
CA LYS A 250 2.61 -18.65 15.75
C LYS A 250 1.87 -17.42 15.23
N ALA A 251 0.82 -17.63 14.45
CA ALA A 251 -0.03 -16.54 13.98
C ALA A 251 -0.88 -16.00 15.14
N ARG A 252 -0.85 -14.68 15.33
CA ARG A 252 -1.63 -13.99 16.37
C ARG A 252 -1.91 -12.55 15.99
N ILE A 253 -3.00 -12.00 16.52
CA ILE A 253 -3.35 -10.60 16.40
C ILE A 253 -3.32 -9.96 17.77
N GLY A 254 -2.58 -8.86 17.92
CA GLY A 254 -2.44 -8.11 19.16
C GLY A 254 -3.34 -6.88 19.19
N LEU A 255 -4.04 -6.68 20.29
CA LEU A 255 -4.74 -5.44 20.60
C LEU A 255 -3.87 -4.64 21.58
N LEU A 256 -3.08 -3.71 21.07
CA LEU A 256 -2.24 -2.80 21.86
C LEU A 256 -3.08 -1.57 22.25
N PRO A 257 -3.31 -1.28 23.53
CA PRO A 257 -3.90 0.00 23.91
C PRO A 257 -3.07 1.16 23.37
N ARG A 258 -3.71 2.16 22.77
CA ARG A 258 -3.02 3.24 22.03
C ARG A 258 -1.91 3.93 22.83
N GLU A 259 -2.10 4.11 24.16
CA GLU A 259 -1.13 4.71 25.06
C GLU A 259 -0.52 3.66 26.03
N GLY A 260 -0.84 2.38 25.85
CA GLY A 260 -0.30 1.28 26.65
C GLY A 260 1.11 0.88 26.23
N SER A 261 1.77 0.08 27.05
CA SER A 261 3.07 -0.54 26.74
C SER A 261 2.91 -1.86 26.02
N ALA A 262 4.00 -2.42 25.51
CA ALA A 262 4.01 -3.76 24.93
C ALA A 262 3.50 -4.85 25.90
N ASP A 263 3.64 -4.65 27.21
CA ASP A 263 3.14 -5.57 28.24
C ASP A 263 1.60 -5.57 28.36
N ASP A 264 0.95 -4.53 27.85
CA ASP A 264 -0.50 -4.38 27.87
C ASP A 264 -1.19 -5.00 26.62
N ILE A 265 -0.42 -5.54 25.68
CA ILE A 265 -0.97 -6.15 24.46
C ILE A 265 -1.78 -7.40 24.80
N ILE A 266 -3.02 -7.42 24.34
CA ILE A 266 -3.87 -8.61 24.40
C ILE A 266 -3.66 -9.41 23.10
N TRP A 267 -2.82 -10.44 23.15
CA TRP A 267 -2.60 -11.33 22.03
C TRP A 267 -3.73 -12.35 21.90
N CYS A 268 -4.31 -12.43 20.70
CA CYS A 268 -5.39 -13.34 20.32
C CYS A 268 -4.89 -14.29 19.23
N ASP A 269 -5.09 -15.59 19.42
CA ASP A 269 -4.66 -16.62 18.48
C ASP A 269 -5.57 -16.60 17.23
N VAL A 270 -4.98 -16.75 16.06
CA VAL A 270 -5.65 -16.84 14.78
C VAL A 270 -5.10 -18.03 13.98
N ASP A 271 -5.95 -18.65 13.15
CA ASP A 271 -5.48 -19.65 12.21
C ASP A 271 -4.44 -19.05 11.27
N PRO A 272 -3.36 -19.79 10.92
CA PRO A 272 -2.31 -19.28 10.06
C PRO A 272 -2.86 -18.65 8.79
N CYS A 273 -2.49 -17.41 8.55
CA CYS A 273 -2.90 -16.60 7.40
C CYS A 273 -1.91 -15.45 7.21
N TYR A 274 -2.05 -14.73 6.10
CA TYR A 274 -1.34 -13.48 5.90
C TYR A 274 -2.30 -12.38 5.44
N ILE A 275 -2.07 -11.16 5.90
CA ILE A 275 -2.85 -9.97 5.56
C ILE A 275 -1.85 -8.90 5.14
N PHE A 276 -1.95 -8.47 3.86
CA PHE A 276 -1.30 -7.24 3.45
C PHE A 276 -2.13 -6.06 3.91
N HIS A 277 -3.40 -6.00 3.52
CA HIS A 277 -4.22 -4.81 3.69
C HIS A 277 -5.51 -5.13 4.44
N PRO A 278 -5.70 -4.62 5.66
CA PRO A 278 -7.02 -4.47 6.25
C PRO A 278 -7.78 -3.32 5.58
N ALA A 279 -9.11 -3.40 5.58
CA ALA A 279 -9.96 -2.29 5.18
C ALA A 279 -10.12 -1.31 6.35
N ASN A 280 -10.87 -1.70 7.37
CA ASN A 280 -11.09 -0.91 8.59
C ASN A 280 -11.31 -1.84 9.78
N ALA A 281 -11.27 -1.27 10.98
CA ALA A 281 -11.62 -1.98 12.20
C ALA A 281 -12.47 -1.10 13.13
N TYR A 282 -13.27 -1.73 13.97
CA TYR A 282 -14.08 -1.03 14.97
C TYR A 282 -14.38 -1.90 16.18
N GLU A 283 -14.74 -1.27 17.28
CA GLU A 283 -15.13 -1.95 18.52
C GLU A 283 -16.65 -2.18 18.55
N THR A 284 -17.05 -3.36 19.01
CA THR A 284 -18.46 -3.70 19.20
C THR A 284 -18.90 -3.37 20.63
N GLU A 285 -20.22 -3.27 20.86
CA GLU A 285 -20.80 -2.98 22.19
C GLU A 285 -20.45 -4.06 23.24
N ASP A 286 -20.24 -5.33 22.81
CA ASP A 286 -19.83 -6.43 23.68
C ASP A 286 -18.32 -6.51 23.90
N GLY A 287 -17.56 -5.51 23.45
CA GLY A 287 -16.15 -5.35 23.72
C GLY A 287 -15.21 -6.13 22.82
N LYS A 288 -15.70 -6.70 21.71
CA LYS A 288 -14.87 -7.29 20.67
C LYS A 288 -14.40 -6.24 19.69
N VAL A 289 -13.43 -6.61 18.86
CA VAL A 289 -12.97 -5.80 17.73
C VAL A 289 -13.27 -6.56 16.44
N VAL A 290 -13.89 -5.89 15.49
CA VAL A 290 -14.08 -6.41 14.13
C VAL A 290 -13.08 -5.72 13.22
N MET A 291 -12.39 -6.49 12.38
CA MET A 291 -11.49 -6.01 11.35
C MET A 291 -11.82 -6.71 10.04
N ASP A 292 -12.10 -5.95 8.98
CA ASP A 292 -12.31 -6.51 7.65
C ASP A 292 -11.02 -6.37 6.84
N ALA A 293 -10.62 -7.43 6.11
CA ALA A 293 -9.33 -7.50 5.46
C ALA A 293 -9.31 -8.41 4.24
N CYS A 294 -8.33 -8.21 3.35
CA CYS A 294 -7.96 -9.17 2.32
C CYS A 294 -7.02 -10.22 2.91
N VAL A 295 -7.47 -11.47 3.02
CA VAL A 295 -6.78 -12.53 3.77
C VAL A 295 -6.31 -13.63 2.85
N TYR A 296 -5.02 -13.94 2.92
CA TYR A 296 -4.36 -15.06 2.24
C TYR A 296 -4.23 -16.23 3.22
N ASP A 297 -4.64 -17.42 2.79
CA ASP A 297 -4.42 -18.63 3.60
C ASP A 297 -2.93 -19.03 3.64
N HIS A 298 -2.14 -18.60 2.66
CA HIS A 298 -0.68 -18.80 2.58
C HIS A 298 -0.03 -17.72 1.72
N MET A 299 1.25 -17.37 1.99
CA MET A 299 2.00 -16.37 1.23
C MET A 299 3.51 -16.62 1.29
N PHE A 300 4.21 -16.42 0.17
CA PHE A 300 5.66 -16.54 0.08
C PHE A 300 6.21 -17.90 0.51
N ALA A 301 5.70 -18.99 -0.09
CA ALA A 301 6.27 -20.33 0.10
C ALA A 301 7.78 -20.32 -0.14
N PRO A 302 8.57 -21.21 0.54
CA PRO A 302 10.03 -21.19 0.47
C PRO A 302 10.62 -21.31 -0.94
N ASP A 303 9.91 -21.91 -1.86
CA ASP A 303 10.30 -22.14 -3.26
C ASP A 303 9.62 -21.18 -4.26
N ASN A 304 8.76 -20.29 -3.78
CA ASN A 304 8.04 -19.31 -4.59
C ASN A 304 8.40 -17.87 -4.18
N THR A 305 8.58 -17.01 -5.17
CA THR A 305 8.91 -15.58 -4.98
C THR A 305 7.75 -14.65 -5.33
N GLY A 306 6.66 -15.20 -5.87
CA GLY A 306 5.46 -14.46 -6.21
C GLY A 306 4.35 -14.65 -5.15
N PRO A 307 3.21 -13.99 -5.34
CA PRO A 307 2.02 -14.29 -4.57
C PRO A 307 1.67 -15.77 -4.72
N ASP A 308 1.40 -16.44 -3.63
CA ASP A 308 0.97 -17.83 -3.58
C ASP A 308 -0.28 -17.92 -2.71
N GLY A 309 -1.40 -17.88 -3.33
CA GLY A 309 -2.70 -17.92 -2.71
C GLY A 309 -3.64 -16.87 -3.30
N VAL A 310 -4.92 -17.13 -3.12
CA VAL A 310 -6.00 -16.25 -3.56
C VAL A 310 -6.54 -15.52 -2.33
N PRO A 311 -6.36 -14.20 -2.22
CA PRO A 311 -6.85 -13.46 -1.07
C PRO A 311 -8.38 -13.36 -1.15
N LYS A 312 -9.06 -13.68 -0.05
CA LYS A 312 -10.50 -13.50 0.12
C LYS A 312 -10.77 -12.26 0.94
N PHE A 313 -11.89 -11.61 0.69
CA PHE A 313 -12.32 -10.54 1.57
C PHE A 313 -13.07 -11.15 2.77
N GLU A 314 -12.54 -10.96 3.97
CA GLU A 314 -13.01 -11.57 5.20
C GLU A 314 -13.22 -10.56 6.32
N SER A 315 -14.11 -10.91 7.24
CA SER A 315 -14.32 -10.22 8.52
C SER A 315 -13.72 -11.06 9.64
N LEU A 316 -12.79 -10.47 10.37
CA LEU A 316 -12.14 -11.07 11.53
C LEU A 316 -12.78 -10.49 12.80
N THR A 317 -13.31 -11.35 13.66
CA THR A 317 -13.79 -10.94 14.99
C THR A 317 -12.76 -11.35 16.05
N ILE A 318 -12.14 -10.37 16.66
CA ILE A 318 -11.10 -10.50 17.67
C ILE A 318 -11.78 -10.37 19.03
N ASP A 319 -11.74 -11.42 19.84
CA ASP A 319 -12.34 -11.45 21.17
C ASP A 319 -11.23 -11.39 22.25
N PRO A 320 -11.03 -10.23 22.89
CA PRO A 320 -10.00 -10.10 23.93
C PRO A 320 -10.27 -10.91 25.19
N ALA A 321 -11.53 -11.27 25.47
CA ALA A 321 -11.89 -12.03 26.65
C ALA A 321 -11.51 -13.52 26.53
N THR A 322 -11.70 -14.10 25.34
CA THR A 322 -11.32 -15.49 25.04
C THR A 322 -9.94 -15.61 24.42
N ARG A 323 -9.36 -14.49 24.00
CA ARG A 323 -8.08 -14.40 23.27
C ARG A 323 -8.06 -15.23 21.97
N THR A 324 -9.15 -15.15 21.21
CA THR A 324 -9.32 -15.87 19.95
C THR A 324 -9.75 -14.94 18.84
N VAL A 325 -9.47 -15.32 17.60
CA VAL A 325 -9.95 -14.64 16.39
C VAL A 325 -10.77 -15.63 15.58
N SER A 326 -11.97 -15.25 15.23
CA SER A 326 -12.80 -16.00 14.27
C SER A 326 -12.85 -15.28 12.93
N ARG A 327 -12.79 -16.04 11.83
CA ARG A 327 -12.81 -15.54 10.47
C ARG A 327 -14.13 -15.90 9.78
N ARG A 328 -14.68 -14.96 9.03
CA ARG A 328 -15.90 -15.15 8.22
C ARG A 328 -15.68 -14.55 6.84
N VAL A 329 -15.79 -15.35 5.79
CA VAL A 329 -15.70 -14.90 4.41
C VAL A 329 -16.88 -13.96 4.10
N ILE A 330 -16.57 -12.75 3.63
CA ILE A 330 -17.54 -11.80 3.06
C ILE A 330 -17.71 -12.08 1.58
N ASP A 331 -16.58 -12.26 0.87
CA ASP A 331 -16.54 -12.58 -0.55
C ASP A 331 -15.34 -13.51 -0.84
N ASP A 332 -15.60 -14.62 -1.53
CA ASP A 332 -14.60 -15.66 -1.83
C ASP A 332 -13.85 -15.44 -3.15
N ARG A 333 -14.22 -14.42 -3.92
CA ARG A 333 -13.43 -13.98 -5.08
C ARG A 333 -12.10 -13.38 -4.60
N ALA A 334 -11.15 -13.26 -5.51
CA ALA A 334 -9.85 -12.68 -5.19
C ALA A 334 -9.92 -11.17 -5.11
N HIS A 335 -9.58 -10.61 -3.94
CA HIS A 335 -9.65 -9.18 -3.63
C HIS A 335 -8.35 -8.68 -3.06
N GLU A 336 -7.97 -7.44 -3.42
CA GLU A 336 -6.86 -6.70 -2.80
C GLU A 336 -7.14 -5.19 -2.81
N PHE A 337 -6.26 -4.43 -2.16
CA PHE A 337 -6.34 -2.98 -2.05
C PHE A 337 -7.70 -2.49 -1.54
N PRO A 338 -8.15 -2.93 -0.36
CA PRO A 338 -9.41 -2.49 0.20
C PRO A 338 -9.32 -1.02 0.62
N ARG A 339 -10.29 -0.22 0.18
CA ARG A 339 -10.40 1.20 0.56
C ARG A 339 -11.82 1.48 1.04
N TYR A 340 -11.97 2.47 1.86
CA TYR A 340 -13.22 2.88 2.48
C TYR A 340 -13.24 4.41 2.68
N ASP A 341 -14.26 4.96 3.28
CA ASP A 341 -14.30 6.35 3.70
C ASP A 341 -13.42 6.56 4.95
N GLU A 342 -12.22 7.08 4.78
CA GLU A 342 -11.23 7.24 5.85
C GLU A 342 -11.64 8.22 6.96
N ARG A 343 -12.74 8.98 6.79
CA ARG A 343 -13.38 9.73 7.89
C ARG A 343 -13.94 8.80 8.97
N LEU A 344 -14.13 7.53 8.64
CA LEU A 344 -14.64 6.46 9.51
C LEU A 344 -13.54 5.52 10.00
N THR A 345 -12.28 5.90 9.90
CA THR A 345 -11.17 5.10 10.46
C THR A 345 -11.42 4.81 11.94
N GLY A 346 -11.40 3.53 12.31
CA GLY A 346 -11.63 3.08 13.68
C GLY A 346 -13.09 3.03 14.11
N LYS A 347 -14.04 3.33 13.22
CA LYS A 347 -15.48 3.43 13.52
C LYS A 347 -16.28 2.43 12.68
N PRO A 348 -17.50 2.05 13.11
CA PRO A 348 -18.41 1.29 12.25
C PRO A 348 -18.64 1.99 10.92
N TYR A 349 -18.69 1.22 9.84
CA TYR A 349 -18.77 1.71 8.48
C TYR A 349 -19.57 0.73 7.63
N ARG A 350 -19.93 1.10 6.40
CA ARG A 350 -20.82 0.32 5.56
C ARG A 350 -20.17 -0.13 4.25
N TYR A 351 -19.38 0.73 3.60
CA TYR A 351 -18.91 0.46 2.26
C TYR A 351 -17.40 0.20 2.21
N VAL A 352 -17.02 -0.83 1.44
CA VAL A 352 -15.63 -1.14 1.10
C VAL A 352 -15.49 -1.28 -0.41
N TYR A 353 -14.42 -0.72 -0.94
CA TYR A 353 -14.06 -0.80 -2.34
C TYR A 353 -12.80 -1.65 -2.46
N THR A 354 -12.80 -2.66 -3.32
CA THR A 354 -11.65 -3.55 -3.52
C THR A 354 -11.34 -3.72 -5.00
N THR A 355 -10.10 -4.07 -5.32
CA THR A 355 -9.67 -4.39 -6.68
C THR A 355 -9.59 -5.91 -6.84
N ALA A 356 -10.07 -6.43 -7.97
CA ALA A 356 -9.91 -7.84 -8.28
C ALA A 356 -8.45 -8.16 -8.59
N VAL A 357 -7.99 -9.30 -8.10
CA VAL A 357 -6.70 -9.88 -8.49
C VAL A 357 -6.92 -11.22 -9.19
N ALA A 358 -6.00 -11.61 -10.04
CA ALA A 358 -6.06 -12.89 -10.72
C ALA A 358 -5.79 -14.05 -9.74
N ALA A 359 -6.13 -15.26 -10.14
CA ALA A 359 -5.92 -16.46 -9.32
C ALA A 359 -4.44 -16.76 -9.01
N ASP A 360 -3.52 -16.17 -9.76
CA ASP A 360 -2.08 -16.19 -9.52
C ASP A 360 -1.60 -15.02 -8.62
N GLY A 361 -2.52 -14.22 -8.10
CA GLY A 361 -2.26 -13.09 -7.21
C GLY A 361 -1.81 -11.80 -7.91
N PHE A 362 -1.78 -11.75 -9.25
CA PHE A 362 -1.35 -10.57 -9.98
C PHE A 362 -2.52 -9.62 -10.29
N LEU A 363 -2.20 -8.32 -10.41
CA LEU A 363 -3.12 -7.26 -10.82
C LEU A 363 -3.29 -7.28 -12.35
N THR A 364 -3.99 -8.26 -12.86
CA THR A 364 -4.29 -8.43 -14.31
C THR A 364 -5.77 -8.52 -14.61
N GLU A 365 -6.61 -8.52 -13.56
CA GLU A 365 -8.07 -8.51 -13.67
C GLU A 365 -8.59 -7.14 -14.08
N THR A 366 -9.84 -7.11 -14.57
CA THR A 366 -10.46 -5.90 -15.16
C THR A 366 -11.53 -5.28 -14.25
N ARG A 367 -11.66 -5.75 -13.02
CA ARG A 367 -12.81 -5.46 -12.16
C ARG A 367 -12.40 -4.79 -10.85
N ILE A 368 -13.31 -3.95 -10.36
CA ILE A 368 -13.33 -3.47 -8.97
C ILE A 368 -14.71 -3.77 -8.36
N PHE A 369 -14.77 -3.80 -7.05
CA PHE A 369 -15.96 -4.17 -6.29
C PHE A 369 -16.35 -3.07 -5.29
N LYS A 370 -17.65 -2.90 -5.06
CA LYS A 370 -18.21 -2.13 -3.94
C LYS A 370 -19.04 -3.07 -3.07
N HIS A 371 -18.59 -3.30 -1.85
CA HIS A 371 -19.29 -4.12 -0.85
C HIS A 371 -20.13 -3.25 0.05
N ASP A 372 -21.38 -3.63 0.27
CA ASP A 372 -22.25 -3.09 1.31
C ASP A 372 -22.32 -4.09 2.47
N LEU A 373 -21.56 -3.83 3.51
CA LEU A 373 -21.42 -4.72 4.66
C LEU A 373 -22.70 -4.85 5.49
N THR A 374 -23.63 -3.90 5.35
CA THR A 374 -24.91 -3.91 6.10
C THR A 374 -25.89 -4.91 5.54
N ASN A 375 -26.01 -5.00 4.21
CA ASN A 375 -26.96 -5.89 3.55
C ASN A 375 -26.30 -7.10 2.86
N GLY A 376 -24.96 -7.15 2.83
CA GLY A 376 -24.19 -8.23 2.22
C GLY A 376 -24.19 -8.22 0.68
N SER A 377 -24.59 -7.12 0.04
CA SER A 377 -24.53 -7.01 -1.42
C SER A 377 -23.15 -6.58 -1.91
N CYS A 378 -22.83 -6.94 -3.15
CA CYS A 378 -21.62 -6.50 -3.82
C CYS A 378 -21.93 -6.08 -5.26
N GLU A 379 -21.62 -4.83 -5.59
CA GLU A 379 -21.64 -4.34 -6.96
C GLU A 379 -20.29 -4.60 -7.63
N VAL A 380 -20.32 -4.89 -8.91
CA VAL A 380 -19.13 -5.18 -9.72
C VAL A 380 -19.04 -4.19 -10.87
N ARG A 381 -17.90 -3.54 -11.01
CA ARG A 381 -17.58 -2.73 -12.18
C ARG A 381 -16.49 -3.42 -12.97
N ASP A 382 -16.77 -3.74 -14.24
CA ASP A 382 -15.82 -4.27 -15.21
C ASP A 382 -15.40 -3.17 -16.19
N PHE A 383 -14.10 -2.93 -16.32
CA PHE A 383 -13.54 -1.95 -17.26
C PHE A 383 -13.40 -2.51 -18.69
N GLY A 384 -13.61 -3.81 -18.88
CA GLY A 384 -13.51 -4.48 -20.17
C GLY A 384 -12.12 -5.02 -20.49
N SER A 385 -12.05 -5.84 -21.51
CA SER A 385 -10.84 -6.60 -21.88
C SER A 385 -9.62 -5.70 -22.09
N GLY A 386 -8.52 -6.03 -21.42
CA GLY A 386 -7.25 -5.31 -21.50
C GLY A 386 -7.20 -4.02 -20.67
N ARG A 387 -8.22 -3.71 -19.91
CA ARG A 387 -8.27 -2.51 -19.06
C ARG A 387 -8.14 -2.91 -17.59
N VAL A 388 -6.95 -2.75 -17.07
CA VAL A 388 -6.54 -3.26 -15.74
C VAL A 388 -6.53 -2.12 -14.73
N PRO A 389 -7.46 -2.10 -13.76
CA PRO A 389 -7.48 -1.12 -12.68
C PRO A 389 -6.38 -1.41 -11.65
N GLY A 390 -5.83 -0.36 -11.07
CA GLY A 390 -5.11 -0.42 -9.80
C GLY A 390 -6.04 -0.18 -8.62
N GLU A 391 -5.47 0.28 -7.51
CA GLU A 391 -6.21 0.73 -6.33
C GLU A 391 -7.12 1.92 -6.68
N PHE A 392 -8.37 1.89 -6.16
CA PHE A 392 -9.31 3.01 -6.23
C PHE A 392 -9.57 3.55 -4.82
N ILE A 393 -9.28 4.82 -4.62
CA ILE A 393 -9.50 5.51 -3.35
C ILE A 393 -10.87 6.21 -3.35
N PHE A 394 -11.49 6.32 -2.16
CA PHE A 394 -12.70 7.09 -1.97
C PHE A 394 -12.38 8.54 -1.55
N ILE A 395 -13.09 9.50 -2.14
CA ILE A 395 -12.97 10.93 -1.82
C ILE A 395 -14.39 11.44 -1.54
N PRO A 396 -14.70 11.88 -0.30
CA PRO A 396 -16.03 12.37 0.02
C PRO A 396 -16.35 13.68 -0.72
N ALA A 397 -17.61 13.87 -1.10
CA ALA A 397 -18.06 15.10 -1.76
C ALA A 397 -17.97 16.35 -0.87
N SER A 398 -18.03 16.15 0.45
CA SER A 398 -17.83 17.16 1.49
C SER A 398 -17.49 16.46 2.81
N GLU A 399 -17.08 17.23 3.81
CA GLU A 399 -16.83 16.72 5.16
C GLU A 399 -18.08 16.10 5.81
N THR A 400 -19.26 16.55 5.42
CA THR A 400 -20.55 16.08 5.96
C THR A 400 -21.33 15.16 5.02
N ALA A 401 -20.75 14.80 3.88
CA ALA A 401 -21.35 13.88 2.92
C ALA A 401 -21.62 12.51 3.53
N SER A 402 -22.66 11.81 3.03
CA SER A 402 -22.92 10.40 3.37
C SER A 402 -21.73 9.53 2.98
N GLU A 403 -21.62 8.33 3.54
CA GLU A 403 -20.44 7.45 3.39
C GLU A 403 -20.10 7.06 1.94
N ASP A 404 -21.08 6.98 1.03
CA ASP A 404 -20.84 6.73 -0.39
C ASP A 404 -21.15 7.94 -1.29
N GLU A 405 -21.42 9.10 -0.67
CA GLU A 405 -21.61 10.36 -1.40
C GLU A 405 -20.25 11.01 -1.68
N GLY A 406 -19.69 10.67 -2.84
CA GLY A 406 -18.34 11.09 -3.23
C GLY A 406 -17.88 10.39 -4.51
N TRP A 407 -16.58 10.34 -4.66
CA TRP A 407 -15.95 9.82 -5.86
C TRP A 407 -14.96 8.71 -5.54
N LEU A 408 -14.87 7.74 -6.46
CA LEU A 408 -13.77 6.80 -6.51
C LEU A 408 -12.80 7.23 -7.59
N MET A 409 -11.51 7.19 -7.29
CA MET A 409 -10.46 7.63 -8.21
C MET A 409 -9.32 6.63 -8.25
N GLY A 410 -8.88 6.24 -9.45
CA GLY A 410 -7.78 5.29 -9.63
C GLY A 410 -7.27 5.25 -11.07
N TYR A 411 -6.03 4.77 -11.23
CA TYR A 411 -5.48 4.54 -12.56
C TYR A 411 -6.00 3.22 -13.15
N VAL A 412 -6.31 3.27 -14.44
CA VAL A 412 -6.64 2.10 -15.27
C VAL A 412 -5.64 2.03 -16.41
N VAL A 413 -4.95 0.90 -16.54
CA VAL A 413 -4.00 0.63 -17.62
C VAL A 413 -4.75 0.01 -18.79
N ASP A 414 -4.70 0.61 -19.97
CA ASP A 414 -5.13 0.00 -21.22
C ASP A 414 -3.93 -0.72 -21.86
N THR A 415 -3.90 -2.04 -21.69
CA THR A 415 -2.81 -2.89 -22.21
C THR A 415 -2.84 -3.03 -23.72
N ASN A 416 -4.01 -2.80 -24.36
CA ASN A 416 -4.15 -2.85 -25.81
C ASN A 416 -3.57 -1.59 -26.48
N ALA A 417 -3.80 -0.42 -25.86
CA ALA A 417 -3.30 0.85 -26.34
C ALA A 417 -1.88 1.18 -25.83
N GLY A 418 -1.42 0.54 -24.76
CA GLY A 418 -0.17 0.88 -24.08
C GLY A 418 -0.23 2.24 -23.38
N LEU A 419 -1.41 2.67 -22.95
CA LEU A 419 -1.70 3.95 -22.32
C LEU A 419 -2.35 3.74 -20.95
N SER A 420 -2.63 4.83 -20.24
CA SER A 420 -3.36 4.78 -18.98
C SER A 420 -4.38 5.90 -18.88
N GLU A 421 -5.28 5.76 -17.92
CA GLU A 421 -6.30 6.73 -17.61
C GLU A 421 -6.41 6.92 -16.10
N LEU A 422 -6.62 8.16 -15.65
CA LEU A 422 -7.17 8.41 -14.33
C LEU A 422 -8.69 8.44 -14.44
N VAL A 423 -9.35 7.48 -13.83
CA VAL A 423 -10.81 7.33 -13.90
C VAL A 423 -11.43 7.84 -12.62
N ILE A 424 -12.48 8.66 -12.77
CA ILE A 424 -13.28 9.21 -11.67
C ILE A 424 -14.70 8.66 -11.80
N LEU A 425 -15.16 7.95 -10.76
CA LEU A 425 -16.48 7.34 -10.68
C LEU A 425 -17.31 8.04 -9.61
N ASP A 426 -18.62 8.04 -9.77
CA ASP A 426 -19.59 8.35 -8.71
C ASP A 426 -19.72 7.11 -7.80
N ALA A 427 -19.36 7.23 -6.54
CA ALA A 427 -19.36 6.10 -5.62
C ALA A 427 -20.77 5.60 -5.27
N ALA A 428 -21.76 6.50 -5.28
CA ALA A 428 -23.18 6.13 -5.06
C ALA A 428 -23.79 5.44 -6.31
N ASN A 429 -23.29 5.76 -7.51
CA ASN A 429 -23.71 5.17 -8.78
C ASN A 429 -22.55 4.34 -9.40
N PHE A 430 -22.00 3.43 -8.62
CA PHE A 430 -20.75 2.73 -8.86
C PHE A 430 -20.62 2.07 -10.26
N THR A 431 -21.70 1.50 -10.79
CA THR A 431 -21.73 0.83 -12.10
C THR A 431 -22.04 1.76 -13.27
N ALA A 432 -22.38 3.03 -13.00
CA ALA A 432 -22.65 4.02 -14.04
C ALA A 432 -21.38 4.36 -14.84
N PRO A 433 -21.49 4.97 -16.05
CA PRO A 433 -20.33 5.49 -16.77
C PRO A 433 -19.46 6.39 -15.88
N ALA A 434 -18.16 6.42 -16.15
CA ALA A 434 -17.24 7.30 -15.42
C ALA A 434 -17.70 8.77 -15.53
N VAL A 435 -17.64 9.49 -14.42
CA VAL A 435 -17.94 10.93 -14.35
C VAL A 435 -16.94 11.71 -15.19
N ALA A 436 -15.67 11.34 -15.06
CA ALA A 436 -14.59 11.88 -15.86
C ALA A 436 -13.47 10.84 -16.05
N THR A 437 -12.73 11.01 -17.14
CA THR A 437 -11.52 10.24 -17.45
C THR A 437 -10.45 11.19 -17.95
N VAL A 438 -9.30 11.24 -17.28
CA VAL A 438 -8.11 11.96 -17.72
C VAL A 438 -7.22 10.99 -18.47
N HIS A 439 -6.96 11.27 -19.75
CA HIS A 439 -6.15 10.41 -20.61
C HIS A 439 -4.66 10.69 -20.41
N ILE A 440 -3.90 9.66 -20.06
CA ILE A 440 -2.46 9.74 -19.78
C ILE A 440 -1.70 9.24 -21.02
N PRO A 441 -0.72 10.03 -21.55
CA PRO A 441 -0.06 9.73 -22.82
C PRO A 441 0.98 8.60 -22.74
N GLN A 442 1.02 7.87 -21.63
CA GLN A 442 1.89 6.71 -21.46
C GLN A 442 1.22 5.64 -20.60
N ARG A 443 1.75 4.42 -20.67
CA ARG A 443 1.37 3.35 -19.76
C ARG A 443 2.00 3.63 -18.39
N ILE A 444 1.18 3.67 -17.35
CA ILE A 444 1.64 3.72 -15.96
C ILE A 444 1.86 2.29 -15.48
N PRO A 445 3.08 1.87 -15.07
CA PRO A 445 3.30 0.53 -14.52
C PRO A 445 2.38 0.26 -13.32
N GLN A 446 1.98 -0.99 -13.11
CA GLN A 446 1.31 -1.34 -11.87
C GLN A 446 2.19 -0.98 -10.68
N GLY A 447 1.60 -0.27 -9.74
CA GLY A 447 2.25 0.22 -8.52
C GLY A 447 1.48 -0.21 -7.29
N PHE A 448 1.71 0.50 -6.21
CA PHE A 448 1.07 0.22 -4.94
C PHE A 448 0.01 1.28 -4.64
N HIS A 449 0.23 2.11 -3.63
CA HIS A 449 -0.80 2.94 -3.06
C HIS A 449 -0.81 4.37 -3.60
N GLY A 450 -2.02 4.90 -3.72
CA GLY A 450 -2.27 6.28 -4.08
C GLY A 450 -3.22 6.97 -3.11
N ASN A 451 -3.15 8.30 -3.11
CA ASN A 451 -4.05 9.12 -2.33
C ASN A 451 -4.41 10.40 -3.08
N PHE A 452 -5.51 11.02 -2.66
CA PHE A 452 -5.87 12.37 -3.07
C PHE A 452 -5.46 13.33 -1.96
N ILE A 453 -4.54 14.23 -2.28
CA ILE A 453 -4.01 15.20 -1.33
C ILE A 453 -4.59 16.56 -1.67
N PRO A 454 -5.46 17.13 -0.83
CA PRO A 454 -5.92 18.51 -1.01
C PRO A 454 -4.72 19.45 -1.03
N VAL A 455 -4.66 20.35 -2.03
CA VAL A 455 -3.62 21.38 -2.13
C VAL A 455 -4.31 22.70 -2.38
N GLY A 456 -3.91 23.71 -1.60
CA GLY A 456 -4.51 25.02 -1.56
C GLY A 456 -4.15 25.93 -2.70
#